data_fbf2733daf53b383ce0cb967a45de2f1
#
_entry.id   fbf2733daf53b383ce0cb967a45de2f1
#
_cell.length_a   1.000
_cell.length_b   1.000
_cell.length_c   1.000
_cell.angle_alpha   90.00
_cell.angle_beta   90.00
_cell.angle_gamma   90.00
#
_symmetry.space_group_name_H-M   'P 1'
#
loop_
_entity.id
_entity.type
_entity.pdbx_description
1 polymer ?
#
loop_
_entity_poly.entity_id
_entity_poly.type
_entity_poly.pdbx_seq_one_letter_code
_entity_poly.pdbx_strand_id
1 'polypeptide(L)'
;MKPVFKHALPVQGGQRLSGKVAMVTGIGSGIGRACALLFSAQGARVIGCDIDADAAAQTVEDARTRGTEVDSLHPCDLTAPADVARLVDLAVARHGGLDVLVNAAAFGAFAWLQEMDYETQWRRTLTGELDIVFLVCKAAWPVLIARGGGSVINFASANAAVALEGSPALAHCAGKGGVLAMTRQLAMEGGPHGIRVNSISPALVETSATRAHMQVDPGFLETALRKLMIRRVGQPEDIAWCALFLASDEAAWITAADFPVDGGATAW
;
A
#
# COMPACT_ATOMS: atom_id res chain seq x y z
N MET A 1 -27.63 -10.97 -10.39
CA MET A 1 -27.70 -9.51 -10.59
C MET A 1 -26.46 -9.13 -11.37
N LYS A 2 -26.55 -8.47 -12.53
CA LYS A 2 -25.36 -8.08 -13.31
C LYS A 2 -24.59 -7.02 -12.51
N PRO A 3 -23.24 -7.08 -12.44
CA PRO A 3 -22.46 -6.05 -11.78
C PRO A 3 -22.66 -4.72 -12.51
N VAL A 4 -23.16 -3.70 -11.79
CA VAL A 4 -23.59 -2.43 -12.35
C VAL A 4 -22.42 -1.51 -12.75
N PHE A 5 -21.20 -1.80 -12.32
CA PHE A 5 -20.05 -0.96 -12.62
C PHE A 5 -18.82 -1.81 -12.99
N LYS A 6 -18.55 -1.93 -14.29
CA LYS A 6 -17.22 -2.20 -14.79
C LYS A 6 -16.57 -0.85 -15.06
N HIS A 7 -15.86 -0.31 -14.10
CA HIS A 7 -14.96 0.81 -14.35
C HIS A 7 -13.57 0.44 -13.85
N ALA A 8 -12.76 -0.13 -14.76
CA ALA A 8 -11.36 0.20 -14.69
C ALA A 8 -11.26 1.67 -15.11
N LEU A 9 -11.01 2.57 -14.17
CA LEU A 9 -10.67 3.95 -14.53
C LEU A 9 -9.39 3.86 -15.34
N PRO A 10 -9.36 4.34 -16.60
CA PRO A 10 -8.13 4.34 -17.37
C PRO A 10 -7.11 5.16 -16.61
N VAL A 11 -5.87 4.65 -16.54
CA VAL A 11 -4.72 5.42 -16.05
C VAL A 11 -4.57 6.59 -17.04
N GLN A 12 -5.14 7.73 -16.69
CA GLN A 12 -4.96 8.95 -17.47
C GLN A 12 -3.63 9.57 -17.09
N GLY A 13 -2.80 9.86 -18.06
CA GLY A 13 -1.59 10.64 -17.89
C GLY A 13 -1.92 12.04 -17.35
N GLY A 14 -1.03 12.59 -16.52
CA GLY A 14 -1.21 13.89 -15.91
C GLY A 14 0.08 14.38 -15.29
N GLN A 15 0.01 15.46 -14.50
CA GLN A 15 1.16 16.13 -13.94
C GLN A 15 1.04 16.34 -12.41
N ARG A 16 0.15 15.62 -11.74
CA ARG A 16 -0.14 15.83 -10.30
C ARG A 16 1.07 15.52 -9.40
N LEU A 17 2.00 14.69 -9.88
CA LEU A 17 3.25 14.36 -9.19
C LEU A 17 4.49 14.81 -9.98
N SER A 18 4.34 15.76 -10.89
CA SER A 18 5.48 16.27 -11.68
C SER A 18 6.62 16.76 -10.78
N GLY A 19 7.83 16.23 -11.05
CA GLY A 19 9.04 16.58 -10.29
C GLY A 19 9.20 15.86 -8.95
N LYS A 20 8.20 15.12 -8.47
CA LYS A 20 8.29 14.33 -7.23
C LYS A 20 8.99 12.99 -7.48
N VAL A 21 9.72 12.56 -6.47
CA VAL A 21 10.32 11.22 -6.39
C VAL A 21 9.46 10.38 -5.45
N ALA A 22 8.91 9.28 -5.95
CA ALA A 22 8.03 8.40 -5.20
C ALA A 22 8.63 7.01 -5.05
N MET A 23 8.74 6.52 -3.82
CA MET A 23 9.09 5.15 -3.50
C MET A 23 7.81 4.35 -3.22
N VAL A 24 7.66 3.21 -3.89
CA VAL A 24 6.51 2.32 -3.73
C VAL A 24 7.00 0.91 -3.43
N THR A 25 6.61 0.35 -2.30
CA THR A 25 6.93 -1.04 -1.97
C THR A 25 5.85 -2.01 -2.47
N GLY A 26 6.24 -3.24 -2.84
CA GLY A 26 5.29 -4.25 -3.30
C GLY A 26 4.76 -3.99 -4.73
N ILE A 27 5.64 -3.59 -5.65
CA ILE A 27 5.22 -3.22 -7.01
C ILE A 27 4.89 -4.40 -7.93
N GLY A 28 5.18 -5.62 -7.52
CA GLY A 28 4.96 -6.81 -8.36
C GLY A 28 3.48 -7.09 -8.62
N SER A 29 2.58 -6.69 -7.73
CA SER A 29 1.15 -6.98 -7.88
C SER A 29 0.23 -5.98 -7.16
N GLY A 30 -1.07 -6.13 -7.37
CA GLY A 30 -2.13 -5.48 -6.58
C GLY A 30 -1.99 -3.95 -6.47
N ILE A 31 -2.17 -3.45 -5.25
CA ILE A 31 -2.22 -2.01 -4.97
C ILE A 31 -0.87 -1.33 -5.21
N GLY A 32 0.25 -1.97 -4.83
CA GLY A 32 1.59 -1.42 -5.05
C GLY A 32 1.89 -1.23 -6.53
N ARG A 33 1.57 -2.24 -7.36
CA ARG A 33 1.71 -2.15 -8.81
C ARG A 33 0.83 -1.03 -9.40
N ALA A 34 -0.43 -0.95 -8.98
CA ALA A 34 -1.34 0.10 -9.43
C ALA A 34 -0.83 1.51 -9.05
N CYS A 35 -0.30 1.69 -7.83
CA CYS A 35 0.32 2.95 -7.40
C CYS A 35 1.54 3.28 -8.25
N ALA A 36 2.46 2.34 -8.48
CA ALA A 36 3.68 2.58 -9.27
C ALA A 36 3.36 3.04 -10.69
N LEU A 37 2.45 2.33 -11.37
CA LEU A 37 2.03 2.66 -12.73
C LEU A 37 1.25 3.98 -12.80
N LEU A 38 0.36 4.25 -11.85
CA LEU A 38 -0.40 5.50 -11.82
C LEU A 38 0.51 6.69 -11.51
N PHE A 39 1.41 6.58 -10.54
CA PHE A 39 2.29 7.68 -10.14
C PHE A 39 3.26 8.05 -11.25
N SER A 40 3.84 7.06 -11.95
CA SER A 40 4.68 7.32 -13.12
C SER A 40 3.89 8.01 -14.24
N ALA A 41 2.65 7.60 -14.51
CA ALA A 41 1.77 8.24 -15.48
C ALA A 41 1.36 9.67 -15.06
N GLN A 42 1.46 10.00 -13.77
CA GLN A 42 1.19 11.33 -13.22
C GLN A 42 2.47 12.19 -13.04
N GLY A 43 3.56 11.77 -13.69
CA GLY A 43 4.80 12.56 -13.78
C GLY A 43 5.78 12.37 -12.62
N ALA A 44 5.56 11.42 -11.73
CA ALA A 44 6.54 11.06 -10.70
C ALA A 44 7.71 10.26 -11.28
N ARG A 45 8.91 10.46 -10.72
CA ARG A 45 10.01 9.51 -10.82
C ARG A 45 9.78 8.41 -9.79
N VAL A 46 9.45 7.21 -10.24
CA VAL A 46 9.04 6.13 -9.36
C VAL A 46 10.19 5.16 -9.15
N ILE A 47 10.43 4.81 -7.89
CA ILE A 47 11.31 3.73 -7.48
C ILE A 47 10.46 2.69 -6.77
N GLY A 48 10.51 1.46 -7.23
CA GLY A 48 9.78 0.38 -6.62
C GLY A 48 10.68 -0.71 -6.05
N CYS A 49 10.07 -1.63 -5.30
CA CYS A 49 10.70 -2.88 -4.90
C CYS A 49 9.68 -3.99 -4.76
N ASP A 50 10.14 -5.21 -4.94
CA ASP A 50 9.39 -6.42 -4.64
C ASP A 50 10.35 -7.57 -4.31
N ILE A 51 9.89 -8.55 -3.54
CA ILE A 51 10.61 -9.80 -3.31
C ILE A 51 10.50 -10.73 -4.52
N ASP A 52 9.40 -10.65 -5.26
CA ASP A 52 9.18 -11.35 -6.53
C ASP A 52 9.81 -10.56 -7.67
N ALA A 53 10.99 -11.01 -8.08
CA ALA A 53 11.77 -10.34 -9.11
C ALA A 53 11.09 -10.31 -10.47
N ASP A 54 10.43 -11.39 -10.85
CA ASP A 54 9.76 -11.52 -12.15
C ASP A 54 8.53 -10.61 -12.23
N ALA A 55 7.72 -10.59 -11.17
CA ALA A 55 6.56 -9.72 -11.07
C ALA A 55 6.95 -8.24 -11.06
N ALA A 56 8.04 -7.86 -10.36
CA ALA A 56 8.56 -6.51 -10.37
C ALA A 56 9.07 -6.11 -11.77
N ALA A 57 9.85 -6.97 -12.42
CA ALA A 57 10.35 -6.75 -13.78
C ALA A 57 9.19 -6.56 -14.78
N GLN A 58 8.12 -7.33 -14.66
CA GLN A 58 6.92 -7.15 -15.48
C GLN A 58 6.28 -5.77 -15.27
N THR A 59 6.23 -5.27 -14.03
CA THR A 59 5.70 -3.93 -13.75
C THR A 59 6.57 -2.82 -14.38
N VAL A 60 7.88 -2.97 -14.33
CA VAL A 60 8.82 -2.06 -15.01
C VAL A 60 8.58 -2.04 -16.52
N GLU A 61 8.45 -3.22 -17.13
CA GLU A 61 8.17 -3.33 -18.57
C GLU A 61 6.78 -2.76 -18.93
N ASP A 62 5.78 -2.97 -18.11
CA ASP A 62 4.44 -2.40 -18.31
C ASP A 62 4.45 -0.86 -18.23
N ALA A 63 5.26 -0.27 -17.36
CA ALA A 63 5.46 1.18 -17.33
C ALA A 63 6.12 1.66 -18.64
N ARG A 64 7.18 1.00 -19.08
CA ARG A 64 7.91 1.31 -20.33
C ARG A 64 7.00 1.26 -21.55
N THR A 65 6.15 0.23 -21.67
CA THR A 65 5.20 0.10 -22.79
C THR A 65 4.13 1.18 -22.80
N ARG A 66 3.87 1.81 -21.64
CA ARG A 66 2.95 2.96 -21.50
C ARG A 66 3.65 4.32 -21.69
N GLY A 67 4.94 4.31 -22.02
CA GLY A 67 5.74 5.54 -22.22
C GLY A 67 6.13 6.23 -20.92
N THR A 68 6.19 5.49 -19.80
CA THR A 68 6.65 5.97 -18.50
C THR A 68 7.79 5.10 -17.97
N GLU A 69 8.42 5.51 -16.87
CA GLU A 69 9.56 4.78 -16.30
C GLU A 69 9.32 4.49 -14.82
N VAL A 70 9.73 3.30 -14.40
CA VAL A 70 9.79 2.86 -13.01
C VAL A 70 11.15 2.22 -12.79
N ASP A 71 11.97 2.79 -11.91
CA ASP A 71 13.18 2.12 -11.41
C ASP A 71 12.76 1.08 -10.37
N SER A 72 13.48 -0.03 -10.25
CA SER A 72 13.15 -1.07 -9.28
C SER A 72 14.37 -1.77 -8.71
N LEU A 73 14.32 -2.03 -7.40
CA LEU A 73 15.21 -2.97 -6.71
C LEU A 73 14.46 -4.29 -6.52
N HIS A 74 14.92 -5.35 -7.19
CA HIS A 74 14.34 -6.69 -7.05
C HIS A 74 15.39 -7.79 -7.30
N PRO A 75 15.37 -8.92 -6.57
CA PRO A 75 14.56 -9.12 -5.38
C PRO A 75 14.97 -8.19 -4.23
N CYS A 76 14.00 -7.79 -3.40
CA CYS A 76 14.21 -6.94 -2.24
C CYS A 76 13.36 -7.45 -1.08
N ASP A 77 14.02 -7.93 -0.03
CA ASP A 77 13.36 -8.40 1.19
C ASP A 77 13.28 -7.27 2.23
N LEU A 78 12.10 -6.72 2.42
CA LEU A 78 11.87 -5.63 3.38
C LEU A 78 11.99 -6.04 4.85
N THR A 79 12.12 -7.34 5.15
CA THR A 79 12.46 -7.83 6.50
C THR A 79 13.94 -7.73 6.79
N ALA A 80 14.76 -7.53 5.76
CA ALA A 80 16.20 -7.35 5.85
C ALA A 80 16.57 -5.85 5.83
N PRO A 81 17.05 -5.26 6.95
CA PRO A 81 17.41 -3.83 6.99
C PRO A 81 18.42 -3.40 5.92
N ALA A 82 19.31 -4.31 5.49
CA ALA A 82 20.28 -4.04 4.43
C ALA A 82 19.61 -3.79 3.08
N ASP A 83 18.56 -4.56 2.72
CA ASP A 83 17.82 -4.37 1.48
C ASP A 83 16.99 -3.09 1.52
N VAL A 84 16.40 -2.77 2.68
CA VAL A 84 15.69 -1.50 2.87
C VAL A 84 16.64 -0.32 2.70
N ALA A 85 17.85 -0.38 3.25
CA ALA A 85 18.87 0.66 3.05
C ALA A 85 19.24 0.81 1.57
N ARG A 86 19.49 -0.29 0.85
CA ARG A 86 19.79 -0.29 -0.59
C ARG A 86 18.67 0.35 -1.41
N LEU A 87 17.40 0.11 -1.04
CA LEU A 87 16.25 0.70 -1.71
C LEU A 87 16.23 2.24 -1.54
N VAL A 88 16.48 2.73 -0.33
CA VAL A 88 16.56 4.18 -0.05
C VAL A 88 17.78 4.80 -0.76
N ASP A 89 18.94 4.13 -0.73
CA ASP A 89 20.14 4.59 -1.43
C ASP A 89 19.92 4.68 -2.94
N LEU A 90 19.15 3.77 -3.52
CA LEU A 90 18.78 3.82 -4.95
C LEU A 90 17.98 5.10 -5.27
N ALA A 91 17.04 5.48 -4.40
CA ALA A 91 16.27 6.70 -4.57
C ALA A 91 17.16 7.95 -4.55
N VAL A 92 18.08 8.01 -3.59
CA VAL A 92 19.02 9.13 -3.46
C VAL A 92 19.98 9.17 -4.67
N ALA A 93 20.55 8.02 -5.05
CA ALA A 93 21.53 7.95 -6.15
C ALA A 93 20.91 8.28 -7.51
N ARG A 94 19.70 7.83 -7.78
CA ARG A 94 19.02 8.03 -9.07
C ARG A 94 18.36 9.40 -9.19
N HIS A 95 17.77 9.91 -8.12
CA HIS A 95 16.85 11.05 -8.19
C HIS A 95 17.13 12.14 -7.15
N GLY A 96 18.17 11.99 -6.32
CA GLY A 96 18.62 13.01 -5.36
C GLY A 96 17.76 13.15 -4.11
N GLY A 97 16.87 12.19 -3.82
CA GLY A 97 16.04 12.22 -2.61
C GLY A 97 14.70 11.52 -2.75
N LEU A 98 13.79 11.82 -1.83
CA LEU A 98 12.47 11.20 -1.76
C LEU A 98 11.43 12.24 -1.33
N ASP A 99 10.31 12.32 -2.05
CA ASP A 99 9.18 13.20 -1.75
C ASP A 99 7.94 12.43 -1.28
N VAL A 100 7.79 11.17 -1.74
CA VAL A 100 6.62 10.32 -1.44
C VAL A 100 7.06 8.90 -1.10
N LEU A 101 6.53 8.36 0.00
CA LEU A 101 6.69 6.96 0.37
C LEU A 101 5.32 6.27 0.42
N VAL A 102 5.18 5.15 -0.31
CA VAL A 102 3.98 4.30 -0.32
C VAL A 102 4.36 2.91 0.20
N ASN A 103 3.91 2.57 1.40
CA ASN A 103 4.13 1.27 2.03
C ASN A 103 3.02 0.30 1.63
N ALA A 104 3.13 -0.32 0.44
CA ALA A 104 2.12 -1.23 -0.10
C ALA A 104 2.51 -2.71 -0.05
N ALA A 105 3.76 -3.04 0.21
CA ALA A 105 4.17 -4.42 0.44
C ALA A 105 3.53 -4.98 1.71
N ALA A 106 3.03 -6.20 1.64
CA ALA A 106 2.54 -6.94 2.79
C ALA A 106 2.51 -8.44 2.50
N PHE A 107 2.68 -9.24 3.55
CA PHE A 107 2.43 -10.67 3.55
C PHE A 107 1.93 -11.10 4.92
N GLY A 108 1.18 -12.19 4.97
CA GLY A 108 0.65 -12.71 6.23
C GLY A 108 0.11 -14.12 6.08
N ALA A 109 -0.38 -14.64 7.18
CA ALA A 109 -1.09 -15.91 7.26
C ALA A 109 -2.34 -15.76 8.12
N PHE A 110 -3.39 -16.47 7.77
CA PHE A 110 -4.70 -16.39 8.40
C PHE A 110 -5.00 -17.70 9.11
N ALA A 111 -5.46 -17.63 10.35
CA ALA A 111 -5.93 -18.78 11.13
C ALA A 111 -6.88 -18.31 12.24
N TRP A 112 -7.79 -19.20 12.65
CA TRP A 112 -8.57 -18.99 13.87
C TRP A 112 -7.67 -19.02 15.09
N LEU A 113 -7.98 -18.25 16.13
CA LEU A 113 -7.16 -18.10 17.33
C LEU A 113 -6.72 -19.45 17.92
N GLN A 114 -7.63 -20.41 18.02
CA GLN A 114 -7.34 -21.72 18.62
C GLN A 114 -6.39 -22.59 17.79
N GLU A 115 -6.22 -22.28 16.49
CA GLU A 115 -5.38 -23.02 15.54
C GLU A 115 -4.14 -22.24 15.15
N MET A 116 -4.03 -20.97 15.62
CA MET A 116 -2.99 -20.04 15.21
C MET A 116 -1.64 -20.42 15.82
N ASP A 117 -0.69 -20.82 14.99
CA ASP A 117 0.70 -20.99 15.39
C ASP A 117 1.39 -19.62 15.58
N TYR A 118 2.13 -19.50 16.68
CA TYR A 118 2.76 -18.25 17.07
C TYR A 118 3.80 -17.77 16.07
N GLU A 119 4.71 -18.64 15.60
CA GLU A 119 5.83 -18.24 14.74
C GLU A 119 5.42 -18.12 13.28
N THR A 120 4.73 -19.13 12.75
CA THR A 120 4.46 -19.25 11.31
C THR A 120 3.23 -18.44 10.87
N GLN A 121 2.37 -18.01 11.79
CA GLN A 121 1.17 -17.26 11.47
C GLN A 121 1.11 -15.91 12.18
N TRP A 122 1.16 -15.86 13.51
CA TRP A 122 1.09 -14.61 14.25
C TRP A 122 2.32 -13.71 13.97
N ARG A 123 3.52 -14.17 14.32
CA ARG A 123 4.76 -13.41 14.12
C ARG A 123 4.99 -13.09 12.64
N ARG A 124 4.80 -14.08 11.77
CA ARG A 124 4.91 -13.88 10.32
C ARG A 124 4.02 -12.74 9.82
N THR A 125 2.76 -12.67 10.26
CA THR A 125 1.83 -11.62 9.86
C THR A 125 2.23 -10.27 10.40
N LEU A 126 2.60 -10.17 11.68
CA LEU A 126 3.07 -8.90 12.24
C LEU A 126 4.34 -8.42 11.54
N THR A 127 5.28 -9.29 11.24
CA THR A 127 6.49 -8.94 10.47
C THR A 127 6.10 -8.43 9.08
N GLY A 128 5.22 -9.12 8.37
CA GLY A 128 4.84 -8.77 7.00
C GLY A 128 3.89 -7.59 6.87
N GLU A 129 3.23 -7.14 7.93
CA GLU A 129 2.25 -6.06 7.86
C GLU A 129 2.60 -4.83 8.70
N LEU A 130 3.43 -4.99 9.73
CA LEU A 130 3.77 -3.92 10.65
C LEU A 130 5.29 -3.63 10.68
N ASP A 131 6.13 -4.66 10.92
CA ASP A 131 7.57 -4.45 11.07
C ASP A 131 8.21 -3.89 9.80
N ILE A 132 7.83 -4.42 8.60
CA ILE A 132 8.37 -3.90 7.33
C ILE A 132 7.99 -2.44 7.10
N VAL A 133 6.79 -2.01 7.49
CA VAL A 133 6.37 -0.60 7.39
C VAL A 133 7.23 0.29 8.29
N PHE A 134 7.50 -0.17 9.53
CA PHE A 134 8.42 0.52 10.43
C PHE A 134 9.83 0.62 9.84
N LEU A 135 10.39 -0.49 9.33
CA LEU A 135 11.75 -0.51 8.78
C LEU A 135 11.91 0.44 7.59
N VAL A 136 10.95 0.44 6.68
CA VAL A 136 10.98 1.33 5.51
C VAL A 136 10.80 2.79 5.93
N CYS A 137 9.85 3.10 6.81
CA CYS A 137 9.68 4.46 7.33
C CYS A 137 10.96 4.95 8.02
N LYS A 138 11.57 4.13 8.89
CA LYS A 138 12.79 4.47 9.62
C LYS A 138 13.96 4.79 8.68
N ALA A 139 14.14 4.00 7.62
CA ALA A 139 15.22 4.21 6.65
C ALA A 139 14.98 5.43 5.75
N ALA A 140 13.73 5.66 5.32
CA ALA A 140 13.37 6.78 4.46
C ALA A 140 13.30 8.13 5.20
N TRP A 141 13.11 8.13 6.52
CA TRP A 141 12.84 9.32 7.32
C TRP A 141 13.90 10.42 7.20
N PRO A 142 15.22 10.11 7.32
CA PRO A 142 16.26 11.12 7.16
C PRO A 142 16.26 11.75 5.74
N VAL A 143 15.92 10.97 4.72
CA VAL A 143 15.89 11.43 3.33
C VAL A 143 14.70 12.37 3.10
N LEU A 144 13.54 12.06 3.66
CA LEU A 144 12.36 12.94 3.65
C LEU A 144 12.64 14.25 4.37
N ILE A 145 13.29 14.22 5.54
CA ILE A 145 13.71 15.43 6.27
C ILE A 145 14.68 16.27 5.43
N ALA A 146 15.71 15.65 4.86
CA ALA A 146 16.70 16.33 4.03
C ALA A 146 16.07 16.95 2.77
N ARG A 147 14.98 16.37 2.26
CA ARG A 147 14.21 16.89 1.13
C ARG A 147 13.34 18.12 1.50
N GLY A 148 13.16 18.37 2.79
CA GLY A 148 12.32 19.46 3.31
C GLY A 148 10.85 19.09 3.54
N GLY A 149 10.55 17.80 3.62
CA GLY A 149 9.21 17.26 3.86
C GLY A 149 8.81 16.19 2.85
N GLY A 150 7.54 15.82 2.87
CA GLY A 150 7.01 14.81 1.95
C GLY A 150 5.68 14.21 2.39
N SER A 151 5.27 13.13 1.72
CA SER A 151 4.05 12.39 2.01
C SER A 151 4.34 10.90 2.22
N VAL A 152 3.97 10.35 3.36
CA VAL A 152 4.00 8.93 3.65
C VAL A 152 2.57 8.39 3.63
N ILE A 153 2.35 7.31 2.88
CA ILE A 153 1.06 6.66 2.72
C ILE A 153 1.21 5.20 3.15
N ASN A 154 0.52 4.84 4.22
CA ASN A 154 0.49 3.50 4.76
C ASN A 154 -0.82 2.80 4.36
N PHE A 155 -0.79 1.49 4.17
CA PHE A 155 -2.01 0.71 3.98
C PHE A 155 -2.37 -0.04 5.26
N ALA A 156 -3.46 0.43 5.90
CA ALA A 156 -4.15 -0.29 6.94
C ALA A 156 -5.16 -1.28 6.30
N SER A 157 -6.34 -1.41 6.86
CA SER A 157 -7.41 -2.28 6.36
C SER A 157 -8.73 -1.88 7.03
N ALA A 158 -9.85 -2.12 6.36
CA ALA A 158 -11.16 -2.12 7.02
C ALA A 158 -11.18 -3.00 8.28
N ASN A 159 -10.41 -4.10 8.28
CA ASN A 159 -10.28 -5.01 9.41
C ASN A 159 -9.50 -4.42 10.61
N ALA A 160 -8.88 -3.26 10.46
CA ALA A 160 -8.31 -2.52 11.60
C ALA A 160 -9.39 -1.78 12.41
N ALA A 161 -10.56 -1.54 11.83
CA ALA A 161 -11.69 -0.83 12.46
C ALA A 161 -12.84 -1.78 12.80
N VAL A 162 -13.10 -2.80 11.97
CA VAL A 162 -14.22 -3.74 12.15
C VAL A 162 -13.77 -5.18 11.92
N ALA A 163 -14.42 -6.13 12.60
CA ALA A 163 -14.26 -7.55 12.30
C ALA A 163 -15.18 -7.98 11.16
N LEU A 164 -14.70 -8.91 10.33
CA LEU A 164 -15.49 -9.56 9.32
C LEU A 164 -15.86 -10.97 9.76
N GLU A 165 -17.15 -11.27 9.79
CA GLU A 165 -17.66 -12.62 10.07
C GLU A 165 -17.10 -13.64 9.07
N GLY A 166 -16.71 -14.82 9.56
CA GLY A 166 -16.12 -15.86 8.71
C GLY A 166 -14.67 -15.64 8.29
N SER A 167 -14.00 -14.57 8.75
CA SER A 167 -12.61 -14.28 8.41
C SER A 167 -11.67 -14.56 9.58
N PRO A 168 -10.73 -15.52 9.47
CA PRO A 168 -9.77 -15.83 10.53
C PRO A 168 -8.60 -14.84 10.53
N ALA A 169 -8.90 -13.54 10.72
CA ALA A 169 -7.99 -12.42 10.45
C ALA A 169 -7.38 -11.79 11.72
N LEU A 170 -7.28 -12.49 12.85
CA LEU A 170 -6.83 -11.91 14.13
C LEU A 170 -5.47 -11.20 14.01
N ALA A 171 -4.46 -11.88 13.47
CA ALA A 171 -3.12 -11.29 13.33
C ALA A 171 -3.11 -10.11 12.35
N HIS A 172 -3.88 -10.21 11.25
CA HIS A 172 -4.09 -9.13 10.29
C HIS A 172 -4.75 -7.90 10.94
N CYS A 173 -5.83 -8.09 11.72
CA CYS A 173 -6.46 -7.00 12.47
C CYS A 173 -5.46 -6.30 13.41
N ALA A 174 -4.63 -7.08 14.11
CA ALA A 174 -3.61 -6.54 15.01
C ALA A 174 -2.52 -5.76 14.25
N GLY A 175 -1.98 -6.32 13.18
CA GLY A 175 -0.97 -5.68 12.33
C GLY A 175 -1.48 -4.38 11.72
N LYS A 176 -2.66 -4.41 11.10
CA LYS A 176 -3.25 -3.24 10.44
C LYS A 176 -3.79 -2.19 11.44
N GLY A 177 -4.24 -2.61 12.62
CA GLY A 177 -4.52 -1.71 13.75
C GLY A 177 -3.25 -1.00 14.25
N GLY A 178 -2.12 -1.74 14.30
CA GLY A 178 -0.80 -1.18 14.59
C GLY A 178 -0.37 -0.13 13.55
N VAL A 179 -0.62 -0.36 12.26
CA VAL A 179 -0.33 0.61 11.19
C VAL A 179 -1.14 1.90 11.37
N LEU A 180 -2.42 1.83 11.76
CA LEU A 180 -3.23 3.01 12.07
C LEU A 180 -2.65 3.82 13.22
N ALA A 181 -2.25 3.15 14.31
CA ALA A 181 -1.65 3.82 15.46
C ALA A 181 -0.30 4.45 15.10
N MET A 182 0.56 3.70 14.38
CA MET A 182 1.86 4.18 13.92
C MET A 182 1.73 5.37 12.97
N THR A 183 0.73 5.38 12.08
CA THR A 183 0.46 6.50 11.16
C THR A 183 0.26 7.81 11.92
N ARG A 184 -0.52 7.81 12.99
CA ARG A 184 -0.77 9.00 13.82
C ARG A 184 0.49 9.49 14.53
N GLN A 185 1.28 8.56 15.08
CA GLN A 185 2.53 8.90 15.76
C GLN A 185 3.55 9.47 14.78
N LEU A 186 3.73 8.82 13.62
CA LEU A 186 4.63 9.32 12.56
C LEU A 186 4.19 10.69 12.02
N ALA A 187 2.89 10.96 11.93
CA ALA A 187 2.38 12.26 11.53
C ALA A 187 2.75 13.37 12.54
N MET A 188 2.66 13.08 13.83
CA MET A 188 3.08 14.00 14.89
C MET A 188 4.59 14.25 14.83
N GLU A 189 5.40 13.21 14.66
CA GLU A 189 6.87 13.34 14.56
C GLU A 189 7.31 14.02 13.25
N GLY A 190 6.57 13.80 12.15
CA GLY A 190 6.86 14.36 10.83
C GLY A 190 6.45 15.82 10.65
N GLY A 191 5.44 16.27 11.39
CA GLY A 191 4.88 17.62 11.24
C GLY A 191 5.92 18.75 11.29
N PRO A 192 6.84 18.77 12.29
CA PRO A 192 7.90 19.79 12.36
C PRO A 192 8.86 19.80 11.16
N HIS A 193 8.88 18.72 10.39
CA HIS A 193 9.73 18.53 9.21
C HIS A 193 8.97 18.66 7.89
N GLY A 194 7.68 19.03 7.93
CA GLY A 194 6.85 19.10 6.72
C GLY A 194 6.47 17.75 6.14
N ILE A 195 6.59 16.65 6.91
CA ILE A 195 6.21 15.31 6.49
C ILE A 195 4.77 15.03 6.92
N ARG A 196 3.90 14.74 5.96
CA ARG A 196 2.54 14.27 6.19
C ARG A 196 2.52 12.75 6.20
N VAL A 197 1.78 12.16 7.12
CA VAL A 197 1.61 10.69 7.16
C VAL A 197 0.13 10.37 7.28
N ASN A 198 -0.38 9.59 6.33
CA ASN A 198 -1.78 9.18 6.29
C ASN A 198 -1.87 7.67 6.01
N SER A 199 -3.01 7.09 6.32
CA SER A 199 -3.33 5.71 5.96
C SER A 199 -4.54 5.63 5.03
N ILE A 200 -4.57 4.56 4.25
CA ILE A 200 -5.74 4.13 3.49
C ILE A 200 -6.15 2.77 4.03
N SER A 201 -7.45 2.60 4.26
CA SER A 201 -8.05 1.36 4.77
C SER A 201 -8.95 0.73 3.69
N PRO A 202 -8.39 -0.15 2.83
CA PRO A 202 -9.20 -0.89 1.86
C PRO A 202 -10.07 -1.96 2.54
N ALA A 203 -11.22 -2.28 1.94
CA ALA A 203 -11.92 -3.54 2.17
C ALA A 203 -11.39 -4.62 1.21
N LEU A 204 -12.25 -5.52 0.74
CA LEU A 204 -11.85 -6.57 -0.19
C LEU A 204 -11.52 -5.96 -1.57
N VAL A 205 -10.25 -6.04 -1.95
CA VAL A 205 -9.71 -5.59 -3.24
C VAL A 205 -9.23 -6.80 -4.03
N GLU A 206 -9.49 -6.85 -5.33
CA GLU A 206 -9.05 -7.92 -6.22
C GLU A 206 -7.54 -7.83 -6.47
N THR A 207 -6.76 -8.61 -5.74
CA THR A 207 -5.32 -8.79 -5.89
C THR A 207 -4.99 -10.26 -6.17
N SER A 208 -3.75 -10.59 -6.50
CA SER A 208 -3.31 -11.98 -6.63
C SER A 208 -3.59 -12.79 -5.35
N ALA A 209 -3.31 -12.22 -4.19
CA ALA A 209 -3.51 -12.86 -2.89
C ALA A 209 -5.00 -13.10 -2.58
N THR A 210 -5.85 -12.08 -2.76
CA THR A 210 -7.29 -12.20 -2.45
C THR A 210 -8.03 -13.04 -3.48
N ARG A 211 -7.60 -13.05 -4.74
CA ARG A 211 -8.19 -13.90 -5.80
C ARG A 211 -8.04 -15.36 -5.49
N ALA A 212 -6.86 -15.81 -5.04
CA ALA A 212 -6.64 -17.19 -4.62
C ALA A 212 -7.58 -17.58 -3.46
N HIS A 213 -7.75 -16.71 -2.48
CA HIS A 213 -8.65 -16.94 -1.35
C HIS A 213 -10.12 -17.01 -1.77
N MET A 214 -10.58 -16.10 -2.62
CA MET A 214 -11.95 -16.10 -3.14
C MET A 214 -12.31 -17.35 -3.98
N GLN A 215 -11.31 -17.95 -4.63
CA GLN A 215 -11.51 -19.21 -5.38
C GLN A 215 -11.70 -20.42 -4.46
N VAL A 216 -11.03 -20.42 -3.31
CA VAL A 216 -11.09 -21.52 -2.33
C VAL A 216 -12.34 -21.44 -1.46
N ASP A 217 -12.80 -20.23 -1.13
CA ASP A 217 -13.97 -19.99 -0.27
C ASP A 217 -14.99 -19.03 -0.92
N PRO A 218 -15.96 -19.55 -1.69
CA PRO A 218 -17.03 -18.74 -2.26
C PRO A 218 -17.93 -18.07 -1.20
N GLY A 219 -18.06 -18.67 -0.01
CA GLY A 219 -18.84 -18.10 1.10
C GLY A 219 -18.21 -16.83 1.67
N PHE A 220 -16.90 -16.75 1.70
CA PHE A 220 -16.16 -15.55 2.07
C PHE A 220 -16.50 -14.38 1.15
N LEU A 221 -16.49 -14.59 -0.16
CA LEU A 221 -16.82 -13.53 -1.13
C LEU A 221 -18.24 -13.02 -0.92
N GLU A 222 -19.22 -13.88 -0.74
CA GLU A 222 -20.61 -13.49 -0.51
C GLU A 222 -20.75 -12.68 0.79
N THR A 223 -20.11 -13.11 1.87
CA THR A 223 -20.11 -12.43 3.16
C THR A 223 -19.47 -11.04 3.06
N ALA A 224 -18.32 -10.94 2.37
CA ALA A 224 -17.66 -9.66 2.15
C ALA A 224 -18.55 -8.71 1.32
N LEU A 225 -19.17 -9.19 0.23
CA LEU A 225 -20.04 -8.36 -0.62
C LEU A 225 -21.31 -7.86 0.12
N ARG A 226 -21.81 -8.62 1.09
CA ARG A 226 -22.96 -8.18 1.90
C ARG A 226 -22.65 -6.95 2.77
N LYS A 227 -21.40 -6.79 3.18
CA LYS A 227 -20.94 -5.63 3.96
C LYS A 227 -20.72 -4.37 3.11
N LEU A 228 -20.63 -4.50 1.79
CA LEU A 228 -20.37 -3.37 0.92
C LEU A 228 -21.67 -2.65 0.52
N MET A 229 -21.71 -1.31 0.65
CA MET A 229 -22.77 -0.48 0.08
C MET A 229 -22.61 -0.45 -1.45
N ILE A 230 -21.38 -0.31 -1.96
CA ILE A 230 -21.03 -0.46 -3.36
C ILE A 230 -20.69 -1.94 -3.60
N ARG A 231 -21.68 -2.72 -4.03
CA ARG A 231 -21.63 -4.18 -4.12
C ARG A 231 -20.77 -4.70 -5.26
N ARG A 232 -19.48 -4.44 -5.18
CA ARG A 232 -18.44 -5.04 -6.02
C ARG A 232 -17.15 -5.19 -5.23
N VAL A 233 -16.29 -6.10 -5.63
CA VAL A 233 -14.90 -6.14 -5.16
C VAL A 233 -14.18 -4.87 -5.65
N GLY A 234 -13.40 -4.24 -4.79
CA GLY A 234 -12.56 -3.11 -5.15
C GLY A 234 -11.48 -3.54 -6.14
N GLN A 235 -11.03 -2.61 -6.98
CA GLN A 235 -9.88 -2.80 -7.85
C GLN A 235 -8.66 -2.09 -7.26
N PRO A 236 -7.43 -2.54 -7.52
CA PRO A 236 -6.22 -1.85 -7.07
C PRO A 236 -6.20 -0.36 -7.44
N GLU A 237 -6.76 -0.01 -8.59
CA GLU A 237 -6.87 1.37 -9.08
C GLU A 237 -7.80 2.24 -8.21
N ASP A 238 -8.87 1.68 -7.62
CA ASP A 238 -9.72 2.42 -6.68
C ASP A 238 -8.90 2.97 -5.51
N ILE A 239 -7.93 2.18 -5.06
CA ILE A 239 -7.03 2.52 -3.95
C ILE A 239 -5.91 3.47 -4.41
N ALA A 240 -5.33 3.20 -5.59
CA ALA A 240 -4.22 3.99 -6.12
C ALA A 240 -4.61 5.45 -6.39
N TRP A 241 -5.85 5.74 -6.78
CA TRP A 241 -6.34 7.11 -6.95
C TRP A 241 -6.39 7.88 -5.62
N CYS A 242 -6.78 7.25 -4.52
CA CYS A 242 -6.71 7.87 -3.20
C CYS A 242 -5.24 8.11 -2.78
N ALA A 243 -4.36 7.12 -3.02
CA ALA A 243 -2.93 7.27 -2.76
C ALA A 243 -2.31 8.41 -3.57
N LEU A 244 -2.68 8.57 -4.85
CA LEU A 244 -2.26 9.68 -5.69
C LEU A 244 -2.68 11.05 -5.12
N PHE A 245 -3.93 11.17 -4.67
CA PHE A 245 -4.42 12.39 -4.02
C PHE A 245 -3.57 12.73 -2.78
N LEU A 246 -3.35 11.76 -1.90
CA LEU A 246 -2.56 11.94 -0.68
C LEU A 246 -1.08 12.25 -0.96
N ALA A 247 -0.52 11.74 -2.06
CA ALA A 247 0.83 12.03 -2.52
C ALA A 247 0.99 13.44 -3.10
N SER A 248 -0.09 14.02 -3.63
CA SER A 248 -0.09 15.31 -4.31
C SER A 248 -0.14 16.50 -3.34
N ASP A 249 0.09 17.69 -3.88
CA ASP A 249 0.00 18.96 -3.12
C ASP A 249 -1.45 19.33 -2.80
N GLU A 250 -2.43 18.69 -3.45
CA GLU A 250 -3.85 18.86 -3.13
C GLU A 250 -4.18 18.42 -1.69
N ALA A 251 -3.38 17.49 -1.12
CA ALA A 251 -3.52 16.99 0.24
C ALA A 251 -2.60 17.73 1.26
N ALA A 252 -2.10 18.94 0.94
CA ALA A 252 -1.12 19.65 1.76
C ALA A 252 -1.53 19.91 3.22
N TRP A 253 -2.84 19.92 3.51
CA TRP A 253 -3.39 20.12 4.87
C TRP A 253 -3.96 18.83 5.48
N ILE A 254 -3.59 17.65 4.95
CA ILE A 254 -4.09 16.36 5.40
C ILE A 254 -2.95 15.53 5.97
N THR A 255 -3.00 15.24 7.27
CA THR A 255 -2.06 14.37 7.98
C THR A 255 -2.75 13.68 9.16
N ALA A 256 -2.22 12.55 9.61
CA ALA A 256 -2.76 11.70 10.68
C ALA A 256 -4.18 11.14 10.41
N ALA A 257 -4.65 11.22 9.17
CA ALA A 257 -5.97 10.75 8.77
C ALA A 257 -5.91 9.31 8.23
N ASP A 258 -7.01 8.58 8.44
CA ASP A 258 -7.28 7.32 7.77
C ASP A 258 -8.39 7.51 6.74
N PHE A 259 -8.19 6.94 5.55
CA PHE A 259 -9.13 7.03 4.44
C PHE A 259 -9.72 5.65 4.13
N PRO A 260 -10.93 5.33 4.63
CA PRO A 260 -11.62 4.13 4.20
C PRO A 260 -11.94 4.20 2.70
N VAL A 261 -11.29 3.35 1.90
CA VAL A 261 -11.60 3.15 0.48
C VAL A 261 -12.13 1.72 0.35
N ASP A 262 -13.33 1.53 0.83
CA ASP A 262 -13.85 0.25 1.27
C ASP A 262 -15.26 -0.07 0.74
N GLY A 263 -15.79 0.73 -0.17
CA GLY A 263 -17.16 0.57 -0.68
C GLY A 263 -18.25 0.74 0.37
N GLY A 264 -17.94 1.38 1.51
CA GLY A 264 -18.85 1.61 2.62
C GLY A 264 -18.89 0.46 3.63
N ALA A 265 -17.92 -0.47 3.61
CA ALA A 265 -17.88 -1.65 4.48
C ALA A 265 -17.83 -1.31 5.98
N THR A 266 -17.17 -0.22 6.35
CA THR A 266 -16.98 0.19 7.76
C THR A 266 -17.99 1.23 8.25
N ALA A 267 -18.91 1.67 7.40
CA ALA A 267 -19.80 2.79 7.71
C ALA A 267 -21.16 2.38 8.33
N TRP A 268 -21.42 1.06 8.47
CA TRP A 268 -22.70 0.53 8.97
C TRP A 268 -22.58 -0.84 9.60
#